data_fcfd223f3e9034e75b3cefc1ab2a8001
#
_entry.id   fcfd223f3e9034e75b3cefc1ab2a8001
#
_cell.length_a   1.000
_cell.length_b   1.000
_cell.length_c   1.000
_cell.angle_alpha   90.00
_cell.angle_beta   90.00
_cell.angle_gamma   90.00
#
_symmetry.space_group_name_H-M   'P 1'
#
loop_
_entity.id
_entity.type
_entity.pdbx_description
1 polymer ?
#
loop_
_entity_poly.entity_id
_entity_poly.type
_entity_poly.pdbx_seq_one_letter_code
_entity_poly.pdbx_strand_id
1 'polypeptide(L)'
;AVAEYFEARRYAQRPFVVVYNVRRAPCVHFVGEQSYIYSAVPADSALLALKSVQRTFWKKRRLPAPQFVETGFDNAELHVTPHVLAFSGRRIAMPVGWLPKQHNGKPLPIDALIVTADFRGTLTHALAFYRPRLVVLHSSLSQRRAELFAREAEAAGIEAFDVAHRGAFILR
;
A
#
# COMPACT_ATOMS: atom_id res chain seq x y z
N ALA A 1 25.00 -7.13 -13.84
CA ALA A 1 25.34 -8.14 -12.85
C ALA A 1 25.89 -7.52 -11.56
N VAL A 2 27.11 -6.94 -11.56
CA VAL A 2 27.68 -6.36 -10.32
C VAL A 2 26.90 -5.13 -9.87
N ALA A 3 26.51 -4.25 -10.77
CA ALA A 3 25.72 -3.07 -10.45
C ALA A 3 24.33 -3.44 -9.89
N GLU A 4 23.69 -4.45 -10.43
CA GLU A 4 22.41 -4.97 -9.93
C GLU A 4 22.53 -5.56 -8.53
N TYR A 5 23.61 -6.27 -8.24
CA TYR A 5 23.89 -6.79 -6.91
C TYR A 5 24.02 -5.68 -5.85
N PHE A 6 24.79 -4.63 -6.15
CA PHE A 6 24.95 -3.50 -5.24
C PHE A 6 23.67 -2.72 -5.03
N GLU A 7 22.85 -2.53 -6.07
CA GLU A 7 21.55 -1.86 -5.95
C GLU A 7 20.58 -2.70 -5.11
N ALA A 8 20.50 -4.00 -5.34
CA ALA A 8 19.65 -4.88 -4.53
C ALA A 8 20.04 -4.82 -3.04
N ARG A 9 21.35 -4.85 -2.75
CA ARG A 9 21.87 -4.75 -1.38
C ARG A 9 21.56 -3.38 -0.76
N ARG A 10 21.62 -2.31 -1.53
CA ARG A 10 21.24 -0.98 -1.09
C ARG A 10 19.80 -0.93 -0.61
N TYR A 11 18.87 -1.51 -1.38
CA TYR A 11 17.45 -1.54 -1.00
C TYR A 11 17.17 -2.49 0.16
N ALA A 12 17.93 -3.56 0.32
CA ALA A 12 17.86 -4.41 1.51
C ALA A 12 18.19 -3.64 2.78
N GLN A 13 19.14 -2.69 2.71
CA GLN A 13 19.55 -1.86 3.84
C GLN A 13 18.60 -0.68 4.09
N ARG A 14 17.93 -0.19 3.05
CA ARG A 14 17.00 0.96 3.10
C ARG A 14 15.72 0.65 2.37
N PRO A 15 14.93 -0.30 2.89
CA PRO A 15 13.67 -0.67 2.24
C PRO A 15 12.66 0.48 2.33
N PHE A 16 11.75 0.50 1.38
CA PHE A 16 10.67 1.48 1.36
C PHE A 16 9.40 0.90 0.73
N VAL A 17 8.29 1.58 0.97
CA VAL A 17 6.98 1.23 0.46
C VAL A 17 6.44 2.39 -0.36
N VAL A 18 5.85 2.11 -1.52
CA VAL A 18 5.28 3.14 -2.40
C VAL A 18 3.83 2.82 -2.73
N VAL A 19 3.00 3.86 -2.66
CA VAL A 19 1.65 3.86 -3.25
C VAL A 19 1.67 4.86 -4.39
N TYR A 20 1.51 4.37 -5.61
CA TYR A 20 1.62 5.20 -6.82
C TYR A 20 0.36 6.01 -7.08
N ASN A 21 0.53 7.21 -7.63
CA ASN A 21 -0.57 8.00 -8.16
C ASN A 21 -0.95 7.50 -9.56
N VAL A 22 -1.50 6.30 -9.60
CA VAL A 22 -2.01 5.67 -10.83
C VAL A 22 -3.40 5.12 -10.53
N ARG A 23 -4.41 5.81 -11.04
CA ARG A 23 -5.80 5.54 -10.71
C ARG A 23 -6.23 4.09 -10.93
N ARG A 24 -5.78 3.47 -12.03
CA ARG A 24 -6.15 2.09 -12.40
C ARG A 24 -5.31 1.01 -11.74
N ALA A 25 -4.34 1.39 -10.92
CA ALA A 25 -3.49 0.45 -10.23
C ALA A 25 -3.51 0.68 -8.71
N PRO A 26 -4.64 0.37 -8.03
CA PRO A 26 -4.70 0.40 -6.58
C PRO A 26 -3.85 -0.75 -6.03
N CYS A 27 -2.62 -0.44 -5.68
CA CYS A 27 -1.64 -1.40 -5.22
C CYS A 27 -0.65 -0.76 -4.26
N VAL A 28 0.09 -1.59 -3.56
CA VAL A 28 1.22 -1.18 -2.74
C VAL A 28 2.46 -1.93 -3.19
N HIS A 29 3.55 -1.21 -3.37
CA HIS A 29 4.82 -1.72 -3.85
C HIS A 29 5.85 -1.71 -2.72
N PHE A 30 6.35 -2.87 -2.36
CA PHE A 30 7.38 -3.06 -1.34
C PHE A 30 8.72 -3.26 -2.03
N VAL A 31 9.70 -2.43 -1.69
CA VAL A 31 11.05 -2.48 -2.28
C VAL A 31 12.08 -2.74 -1.19
N GLY A 32 12.70 -3.90 -1.24
CA GLY A 32 13.78 -4.33 -0.37
C GLY A 32 14.87 -4.98 -1.21
N GLU A 33 15.43 -6.06 -0.72
CA GLU A 33 16.37 -6.87 -1.52
C GLU A 33 15.69 -7.37 -2.80
N GLN A 34 14.43 -7.77 -2.65
CA GLN A 34 13.53 -8.04 -3.76
C GLN A 34 12.37 -7.05 -3.74
N SER A 35 11.51 -7.13 -4.72
CA SER A 35 10.40 -6.21 -4.91
C SER A 35 9.10 -6.97 -5.02
N TYR A 36 8.05 -6.47 -4.36
CA TYR A 36 6.75 -7.14 -4.26
C TYR A 36 5.63 -6.15 -4.48
N ILE A 37 4.59 -6.58 -5.19
CA ILE A 37 3.37 -5.78 -5.35
C ILE A 37 2.17 -6.57 -4.82
N TYR A 38 1.45 -5.98 -3.89
CA TYR A 38 0.12 -6.42 -3.47
C TYR A 38 -0.91 -5.52 -4.14
N SER A 39 -1.80 -6.10 -4.95
CA SER A 39 -2.72 -5.35 -5.80
C SER A 39 -4.17 -5.72 -5.51
N ALA A 40 -5.04 -4.70 -5.49
CA ALA A 40 -6.48 -4.90 -5.39
C ALA A 40 -7.11 -5.33 -6.74
N VAL A 41 -6.36 -5.18 -7.84
CA VAL A 41 -6.79 -5.59 -9.19
C VAL A 41 -5.87 -6.69 -9.72
N PRO A 42 -6.28 -7.44 -10.76
CA PRO A 42 -5.42 -8.49 -11.33
C PRO A 42 -4.05 -7.97 -11.76
N ALA A 43 -3.03 -8.81 -11.63
CA ALA A 43 -1.63 -8.45 -11.90
C ALA A 43 -1.41 -7.87 -13.30
N ASP A 44 -2.01 -8.48 -14.32
CA ASP A 44 -1.88 -8.02 -15.71
C ASP A 44 -2.46 -6.62 -15.90
N SER A 45 -3.60 -6.34 -15.28
CA SER A 45 -4.23 -5.02 -15.30
C SER A 45 -3.36 -3.97 -14.58
N ALA A 46 -2.82 -4.33 -13.44
CA ALA A 46 -1.93 -3.44 -12.68
C ALA A 46 -0.65 -3.14 -13.46
N LEU A 47 0.00 -4.15 -14.03
CA LEU A 47 1.21 -3.97 -14.84
C LEU A 47 0.97 -3.07 -16.04
N LEU A 48 -0.15 -3.26 -16.73
CA LEU A 48 -0.52 -2.41 -17.86
C LEU A 48 -0.69 -0.95 -17.43
N ALA A 49 -1.36 -0.70 -16.33
CA ALA A 49 -1.57 0.64 -15.79
C ALA A 49 -0.26 1.28 -15.30
N LEU A 50 0.70 0.48 -14.83
CA LEU A 50 1.98 0.96 -14.29
C LEU A 50 3.09 1.15 -15.34
N LYS A 51 2.82 1.04 -16.63
CA LYS A 51 3.85 1.16 -17.69
C LYS A 51 4.70 2.43 -17.60
N SER A 52 4.08 3.56 -17.33
CA SER A 52 4.81 4.82 -17.18
C SER A 52 5.72 4.81 -15.95
N VAL A 53 5.24 4.26 -14.84
CA VAL A 53 6.00 4.10 -13.59
C VAL A 53 7.20 3.17 -13.81
N GLN A 54 7.02 2.08 -14.56
CA GLN A 54 8.10 1.16 -14.91
C GLN A 54 9.22 1.89 -15.64
N ARG A 55 8.88 2.73 -16.61
CA ARG A 55 9.86 3.48 -17.42
C ARG A 55 10.56 4.60 -16.63
N THR A 56 9.79 5.34 -15.81
CA THR A 56 10.30 6.56 -15.17
C THR A 56 10.86 6.30 -13.77
N PHE A 57 10.38 5.31 -13.06
CA PHE A 57 10.80 5.06 -11.69
C PHE A 57 11.59 3.76 -11.54
N TRP A 58 11.01 2.63 -11.95
CA TRP A 58 11.66 1.34 -11.73
C TRP A 58 12.97 1.21 -12.49
N LYS A 59 12.98 1.56 -13.77
CA LYS A 59 14.20 1.50 -14.60
C LYS A 59 15.27 2.50 -14.17
N LYS A 60 14.87 3.74 -13.90
CA LYS A 60 15.82 4.78 -13.47
C LYS A 60 16.48 4.44 -12.14
N ARG A 61 15.74 3.85 -11.22
CA ARG A 61 16.24 3.45 -9.91
C ARG A 61 16.76 2.02 -9.87
N ARG A 62 16.73 1.32 -10.99
CA ARG A 62 17.17 -0.07 -11.09
C ARG A 62 16.52 -0.95 -10.02
N LEU A 63 15.23 -0.81 -9.84
CA LEU A 63 14.48 -1.62 -8.88
C LEU A 63 14.46 -3.08 -9.35
N PRO A 64 14.51 -4.04 -8.42
CA PRO A 64 14.25 -5.44 -8.77
C PRO A 64 12.88 -5.59 -9.42
N ALA A 65 12.77 -6.51 -10.38
CA ALA A 65 11.48 -6.81 -11.02
C ALA A 65 10.46 -7.24 -9.95
N PRO A 66 9.27 -6.65 -9.91
CA PRO A 66 8.30 -6.96 -8.86
C PRO A 66 7.66 -8.32 -9.04
N GLN A 67 7.51 -9.03 -7.93
CA GLN A 67 6.70 -10.22 -7.82
C GLN A 67 5.33 -9.82 -7.28
N PHE A 68 4.25 -10.22 -7.95
CA PHE A 68 2.90 -10.05 -7.40
C PHE A 68 2.64 -11.09 -6.33
N VAL A 69 2.15 -10.65 -5.19
CA VAL A 69 1.92 -11.49 -4.01
C VAL A 69 0.46 -11.47 -3.58
N GLU A 70 0.03 -12.56 -2.97
CA GLU A 70 -1.32 -12.72 -2.44
C GLU A 70 -1.27 -13.13 -0.97
N THR A 71 -2.41 -13.14 -0.33
CA THR A 71 -2.55 -13.63 1.05
C THR A 71 -1.95 -15.03 1.18
N GLY A 72 -1.15 -15.24 2.21
CA GLY A 72 -0.41 -16.47 2.44
C GLY A 72 1.05 -16.41 2.01
N PHE A 73 1.44 -15.39 1.23
CA PHE A 73 2.85 -15.18 0.89
C PHE A 73 3.66 -14.88 2.16
N ASP A 74 4.79 -15.54 2.31
CA ASP A 74 5.65 -15.39 3.48
C ASP A 74 7.11 -15.66 3.11
N ASN A 75 7.96 -14.69 3.39
CA ASN A 75 9.41 -14.86 3.30
C ASN A 75 10.11 -14.00 4.35
N ALA A 76 11.44 -13.86 4.27
CA ALA A 76 12.22 -13.10 5.24
C ALA A 76 11.89 -11.59 5.23
N GLU A 77 11.40 -11.04 4.11
CA GLU A 77 11.12 -9.61 3.98
C GLU A 77 9.64 -9.27 4.16
N LEU A 78 8.74 -10.04 3.58
CA LEU A 78 7.32 -9.72 3.49
C LEU A 78 6.44 -10.88 3.97
N HIS A 79 5.48 -10.56 4.82
CA HIS A 79 4.48 -11.48 5.32
C HIS A 79 3.08 -10.93 5.04
N VAL A 80 2.31 -11.66 4.23
CA VAL A 80 0.98 -11.24 3.77
C VAL A 80 -0.09 -12.08 4.44
N THR A 81 -0.84 -11.47 5.35
CA THR A 81 -2.03 -12.08 5.98
C THR A 81 -3.30 -11.45 5.42
N PRO A 82 -4.50 -12.01 5.69
CA PRO A 82 -5.76 -11.39 5.27
C PRO A 82 -5.97 -9.96 5.82
N HIS A 83 -5.26 -9.59 6.88
CA HIS A 83 -5.51 -8.35 7.60
C HIS A 83 -4.36 -7.35 7.54
N VAL A 84 -3.12 -7.82 7.35
CA VAL A 84 -1.95 -6.95 7.41
C VAL A 84 -0.83 -7.44 6.49
N LEU A 85 -0.11 -6.47 5.94
CA LEU A 85 1.10 -6.64 5.15
C LEU A 85 2.28 -6.18 6.02
N ALA A 86 3.08 -7.13 6.51
CA ALA A 86 4.24 -6.84 7.34
C ALA A 86 5.51 -6.87 6.50
N PHE A 87 6.18 -5.74 6.37
CA PHE A 87 7.36 -5.58 5.54
C PHE A 87 8.44 -4.80 6.28
N SER A 88 9.59 -5.44 6.51
CA SER A 88 10.78 -4.79 7.11
C SER A 88 10.44 -3.95 8.36
N GLY A 89 9.67 -4.50 9.28
CA GLY A 89 9.26 -3.84 10.51
C GLY A 89 8.12 -2.83 10.34
N ARG A 90 7.58 -2.65 9.14
CA ARG A 90 6.40 -1.82 8.87
C ARG A 90 5.16 -2.68 8.74
N ARG A 91 4.04 -2.17 9.19
CA ARG A 91 2.73 -2.82 9.07
C ARG A 91 1.81 -1.94 8.25
N ILE A 92 1.25 -2.50 7.19
CA ILE A 92 0.37 -1.80 6.27
C ILE A 92 -0.90 -2.63 6.08
N ALA A 93 -2.04 -1.97 5.98
CA ALA A 93 -3.28 -2.61 5.60
C ALA A 93 -3.84 -1.92 4.36
N MET A 94 -4.33 -2.72 3.43
CA MET A 94 -5.07 -2.25 2.25
C MET A 94 -6.28 -3.16 2.08
N PRO A 95 -7.36 -2.90 2.84
CA PRO A 95 -8.54 -3.77 2.80
C PRO A 95 -9.25 -3.68 1.44
N VAL A 96 -9.72 -4.82 0.97
CA VAL A 96 -10.47 -4.98 -0.27
C VAL A 96 -11.84 -5.55 0.08
N GLY A 97 -12.91 -4.99 -0.49
CA GLY A 97 -14.27 -5.40 -0.18
C GLY A 97 -14.73 -4.93 1.20
N TRP A 98 -15.52 -5.75 1.86
CA TRP A 98 -16.08 -5.47 3.18
C TRP A 98 -15.21 -6.05 4.29
N LEU A 99 -15.00 -5.27 5.34
CA LEU A 99 -14.51 -5.81 6.61
C LEU A 99 -15.65 -6.58 7.34
N PRO A 100 -15.31 -7.57 8.19
CA PRO A 100 -16.32 -8.21 9.04
C PRO A 100 -17.14 -7.19 9.83
N LYS A 101 -18.41 -7.50 10.08
CA LYS A 101 -19.31 -6.59 10.82
C LYS A 101 -18.86 -6.33 12.24
N GLN A 102 -18.28 -7.34 12.89
CA GLN A 102 -17.83 -7.25 14.28
C GLN A 102 -16.36 -7.62 14.39
N HIS A 103 -15.69 -6.95 15.30
CA HIS A 103 -14.30 -7.21 15.66
C HIS A 103 -14.19 -7.44 17.16
N ASN A 104 -13.78 -8.64 17.54
CA ASN A 104 -13.64 -9.05 18.94
C ASN A 104 -12.19 -8.91 19.38
N GLY A 105 -11.70 -7.70 19.48
CA GLY A 105 -10.31 -7.48 19.90
C GLY A 105 -9.95 -6.02 19.87
N LYS A 106 -8.72 -5.71 20.27
CA LYS A 106 -8.19 -4.36 20.17
C LYS A 106 -7.80 -4.06 18.72
N PRO A 107 -7.95 -2.81 18.28
CA PRO A 107 -7.45 -2.41 16.97
C PRO A 107 -5.95 -2.69 16.82
N LEU A 108 -5.55 -3.22 15.68
CA LEU A 108 -4.16 -3.53 15.39
C LEU A 108 -3.41 -2.24 15.04
N PRO A 109 -2.35 -1.88 15.80
CA PRO A 109 -1.50 -0.75 15.43
C PRO A 109 -0.80 -1.00 14.11
N ILE A 110 -0.92 -0.06 13.17
CA ILE A 110 -0.27 -0.12 11.86
C ILE A 110 0.31 1.24 11.50
N ASP A 111 1.27 1.24 10.57
CA ASP A 111 1.91 2.47 10.11
C ASP A 111 1.02 3.22 9.12
N ALA A 112 0.39 2.51 8.20
CA ALA A 112 -0.48 3.11 7.21
C ALA A 112 -1.68 2.22 6.87
N LEU A 113 -2.85 2.85 6.77
CA LEU A 113 -4.07 2.26 6.24
C LEU A 113 -4.30 2.84 4.85
N ILE A 114 -4.22 2.01 3.82
CA ILE A 114 -4.42 2.42 2.44
C ILE A 114 -5.88 2.15 2.06
N VAL A 115 -6.59 3.20 1.67
CA VAL A 115 -7.98 3.11 1.25
C VAL A 115 -8.07 3.31 -0.26
N THR A 116 -8.65 2.35 -0.94
CA THR A 116 -8.83 2.35 -2.41
C THR A 116 -10.31 2.29 -2.78
N ALA A 117 -10.61 2.43 -4.06
CA ALA A 117 -11.98 2.28 -4.56
C ALA A 117 -12.56 0.88 -4.29
N ASP A 118 -11.72 -0.11 -4.09
CA ASP A 118 -12.12 -1.49 -3.83
C ASP A 118 -12.50 -1.76 -2.36
N PHE A 119 -12.24 -0.81 -1.47
CA PHE A 119 -12.73 -0.85 -0.10
C PHE A 119 -14.20 -0.41 -0.04
N ARG A 120 -15.06 -1.24 0.55
CA ARG A 120 -16.50 -1.03 0.59
C ARG A 120 -17.03 -0.70 1.99
N GLY A 121 -16.24 -0.10 2.83
CA GLY A 121 -16.65 0.27 4.18
C GLY A 121 -16.49 1.76 4.45
N THR A 122 -16.73 2.13 5.69
CA THR A 122 -16.42 3.46 6.23
C THR A 122 -15.06 3.42 6.94
N LEU A 123 -14.41 4.56 7.05
CA LEU A 123 -13.19 4.65 7.84
C LEU A 123 -13.50 4.39 9.32
N THR A 124 -14.61 4.88 9.83
CA THR A 124 -15.05 4.65 11.21
C THR A 124 -15.11 3.14 11.52
N HIS A 125 -15.67 2.35 10.60
CA HIS A 125 -15.71 0.89 10.75
C HIS A 125 -14.31 0.27 10.71
N ALA A 126 -13.46 0.73 9.78
CA ALA A 126 -12.07 0.26 9.67
C ALA A 126 -11.26 0.54 10.94
N LEU A 127 -11.54 1.63 11.64
CA LEU A 127 -10.85 2.00 12.88
C LEU A 127 -11.24 1.10 14.08
N ALA A 128 -12.23 0.25 13.95
CA ALA A 128 -12.47 -0.82 14.91
C ALA A 128 -11.44 -1.95 14.77
N PHE A 129 -10.87 -2.12 13.58
CA PHE A 129 -9.87 -3.17 13.27
C PHE A 129 -8.43 -2.66 13.35
N TYR A 130 -8.21 -1.40 12.98
CA TYR A 130 -6.89 -0.82 12.81
C TYR A 130 -6.74 0.49 13.57
N ARG A 131 -5.55 0.69 14.11
CA ARG A 131 -5.11 1.96 14.67
C ARG A 131 -3.93 2.49 13.84
N PRO A 132 -4.20 3.14 12.71
CA PRO A 132 -3.15 3.62 11.82
C PRO A 132 -2.53 4.93 12.35
N ARG A 133 -1.25 5.11 12.05
CA ARG A 133 -0.59 6.42 12.22
C ARG A 133 -0.97 7.38 11.11
N LEU A 134 -1.29 6.84 9.93
CA LEU A 134 -1.58 7.59 8.72
C LEU A 134 -2.62 6.85 7.89
N VAL A 135 -3.54 7.59 7.30
CA VAL A 135 -4.47 7.07 6.29
C VAL A 135 -4.02 7.56 4.93
N VAL A 136 -3.82 6.65 3.99
CA VAL A 136 -3.43 6.96 2.61
C VAL A 136 -4.65 6.78 1.71
N LEU A 137 -5.06 7.86 1.05
CA LEU A 137 -6.20 7.86 0.13
C LEU A 137 -5.70 7.67 -1.29
N HIS A 138 -5.92 6.49 -1.86
CA HIS A 138 -5.46 6.17 -3.21
C HIS A 138 -6.27 6.94 -4.27
N SER A 139 -5.63 7.28 -5.38
CA SER A 139 -6.24 8.04 -6.47
C SER A 139 -7.33 7.28 -7.25
N SER A 140 -7.55 6.00 -6.98
CA SER A 140 -8.72 5.26 -7.47
C SER A 140 -10.03 5.73 -6.86
N LEU A 141 -9.99 6.35 -5.68
CA LEU A 141 -11.17 6.92 -5.04
C LEU A 141 -11.74 8.08 -5.85
N SER A 142 -13.08 8.15 -5.92
CA SER A 142 -13.72 9.37 -6.41
C SER A 142 -13.41 10.55 -5.48
N GLN A 143 -13.44 11.76 -6.00
CA GLN A 143 -13.20 12.95 -5.18
C GLN A 143 -14.14 13.00 -3.96
N ARG A 144 -15.40 12.68 -4.16
CA ARG A 144 -16.41 12.65 -3.07
C ARG A 144 -16.02 11.65 -1.98
N ARG A 145 -15.61 10.43 -2.35
CA ARG A 145 -15.23 9.42 -1.36
C ARG A 145 -13.94 9.80 -0.66
N ALA A 146 -12.96 10.32 -1.39
CA ALA A 146 -11.70 10.79 -0.79
C ALA A 146 -11.95 11.89 0.24
N GLU A 147 -12.80 12.86 -0.07
CA GLU A 147 -13.19 13.92 0.86
C GLU A 147 -13.92 13.39 2.09
N LEU A 148 -14.80 12.40 1.91
CA LEU A 148 -15.51 11.76 3.03
C LEU A 148 -14.50 11.04 3.96
N PHE A 149 -13.59 10.24 3.42
CA PHE A 149 -12.59 9.57 4.22
C PHE A 149 -11.63 10.55 4.90
N ALA A 150 -11.26 11.64 4.24
CA ALA A 150 -10.44 12.70 4.83
C ALA A 150 -11.13 13.35 6.04
N ARG A 151 -12.43 13.61 5.96
CA ARG A 151 -13.21 14.14 7.10
C ARG A 151 -13.31 13.13 8.24
N GLU A 152 -13.53 11.86 7.93
CA GLU A 152 -13.57 10.82 8.95
C GLU A 152 -12.21 10.68 9.66
N ALA A 153 -11.11 10.77 8.92
CA ALA A 153 -9.75 10.73 9.49
C ALA A 153 -9.50 11.93 10.39
N GLU A 154 -9.87 13.13 9.95
CA GLU A 154 -9.75 14.36 10.74
C GLU A 154 -10.55 14.27 12.04
N ALA A 155 -11.78 13.79 11.97
CA ALA A 155 -12.62 13.57 13.14
C ALA A 155 -12.01 12.58 14.14
N ALA A 156 -11.24 11.60 13.65
CA ALA A 156 -10.52 10.64 14.47
C ALA A 156 -9.13 11.12 14.92
N GLY A 157 -8.72 12.31 14.52
CA GLY A 157 -7.39 12.85 14.83
C GLY A 157 -6.25 12.17 14.08
N ILE A 158 -6.51 11.59 12.91
CA ILE A 158 -5.53 10.87 12.10
C ILE A 158 -5.24 11.67 10.83
N GLU A 159 -3.95 11.84 10.51
CA GLU A 159 -3.56 12.49 9.26
C GLU A 159 -3.95 11.65 8.05
N ALA A 160 -4.47 12.30 7.01
CA ALA A 160 -4.77 11.68 5.72
C ALA A 160 -3.84 12.24 4.63
N PHE A 161 -3.26 11.34 3.85
CA PHE A 161 -2.43 11.67 2.69
C PHE A 161 -3.23 11.38 1.42
N ASP A 162 -3.58 12.42 0.68
CA ASP A 162 -4.33 12.30 -0.58
C ASP A 162 -3.38 12.16 -1.76
N VAL A 163 -3.24 10.94 -2.26
CA VAL A 163 -2.35 10.62 -3.36
C VAL A 163 -2.71 11.37 -4.65
N ALA A 164 -4.00 11.53 -4.93
CA ALA A 164 -4.46 12.23 -6.15
C ALA A 164 -3.96 13.68 -6.22
N HIS A 165 -3.86 14.35 -5.07
CA HIS A 165 -3.46 15.75 -5.00
C HIS A 165 -1.98 15.94 -4.64
N ARG A 166 -1.38 15.02 -3.91
CA ARG A 166 -0.02 15.15 -3.40
C ARG A 166 1.02 14.31 -4.15
N GLY A 167 0.56 13.41 -5.03
CA GLY A 167 1.45 12.47 -5.72
C GLY A 167 1.67 11.18 -4.96
N ALA A 168 2.62 10.36 -5.42
CA ALA A 168 2.90 9.07 -4.80
C ALA A 168 3.27 9.21 -3.32
N PHE A 169 2.78 8.28 -2.52
CA PHE A 169 3.13 8.16 -1.10
C PHE A 169 4.32 7.22 -0.94
N ILE A 170 5.32 7.64 -0.17
CA ILE A 170 6.51 6.82 0.13
C ILE A 170 6.66 6.72 1.64
N LEU A 171 6.72 5.50 2.15
CA LEU A 171 7.01 5.18 3.53
C LEU A 171 8.41 4.54 3.63
N ARG A 172 9.28 5.15 4.40
CA ARG A 172 10.64 4.64 4.64
C ARG A 172 10.78 3.99 6.01
#